data_871b1dc9097093345b62ab35405bed54
#
_entry.id   871b1dc9097093345b62ab35405bed54
#
_cell.length_a   1.000
_cell.length_b   1.000
_cell.length_c   1.000
_cell.angle_alpha   90.00
_cell.angle_beta   90.00
_cell.angle_gamma   90.00
#
_symmetry.space_group_name_H-M   'P 1'
#
loop_
_entity.id
_entity.type
_entity.pdbx_description
1 polymer ?
#
loop_
_entity_poly.entity_id
_entity_poly.type
_entity_poly.pdbx_seq_one_letter_code
_entity_poly.pdbx_strand_id
1 'polypeptide(L)'
;MRRFDAVIAGAGAAGMFCAVQLGWRGKSVAVIEHSGCQGRKLMITGKGRCNVTNNCTADTVMKNIPRNSKFMYSALSRFAPEDVMSFFECLGVELKTERGNRVFPVSDNAKDIVKALVKACEDSGVQFIDDEVKELIIKDGRAEGFKCEHGDYYADSVIVATGGKSYPRTGSTGDGYRLAKSVGHKVTAITPSLCPVVTYEREECAPAMGLSLRNCTLTLREEDRDKPIFHELGEMLFTHFGLSGPLVLSASAHLGDMNKSRYYMDIDLKPALSHEQLDSRILRDFGDFPNRDFQNSLGKLLPSKIIPLIIKRCGIDPEKKVNQITREERERLVSTVKKLTFTVKCMRPVEEAIITRGGVDVSQIDPRSMESKLCKGLYFIGEVLDVDAYTGGFNLQIAFSTAYSCADKIG
;
A
#
# COMPACT_ATOMS: atom_id res chain seq x y z
N MET A 1 27.72 29.47 -5.42
CA MET A 1 27.13 28.31 -6.10
C MET A 1 27.49 27.11 -5.26
N ARG A 2 26.46 26.42 -4.68
CA ARG A 2 26.69 25.22 -3.86
C ARG A 2 26.69 24.00 -4.78
N ARG A 3 27.79 23.24 -4.82
CA ARG A 3 27.92 22.04 -5.64
C ARG A 3 28.14 20.81 -4.75
N PHE A 4 27.45 19.73 -5.07
CA PHE A 4 27.49 18.44 -4.37
C PHE A 4 27.82 17.31 -5.37
N ASP A 5 28.14 16.13 -4.89
CA ASP A 5 28.20 14.95 -5.76
C ASP A 5 26.77 14.50 -6.12
N ALA A 6 25.82 14.62 -5.15
CA ALA A 6 24.41 14.31 -5.37
C ALA A 6 23.47 15.30 -4.68
N VAL A 7 22.36 15.65 -5.34
CA VAL A 7 21.22 16.36 -4.74
C VAL A 7 19.97 15.51 -4.88
N ILE A 8 19.20 15.43 -3.80
CA ILE A 8 18.02 14.57 -3.71
C ILE A 8 16.81 15.45 -3.36
N ALA A 9 15.74 15.37 -4.17
CA ALA A 9 14.48 16.01 -3.88
C ALA A 9 13.57 15.04 -3.08
N GLY A 10 13.28 15.39 -1.82
CA GLY A 10 12.43 14.66 -0.90
C GLY A 10 13.18 13.86 0.17
N ALA A 11 12.90 14.18 1.44
CA ALA A 11 13.41 13.49 2.62
C ALA A 11 12.45 12.39 3.12
N GLY A 12 11.89 11.61 2.19
CA GLY A 12 11.10 10.40 2.47
C GLY A 12 12.00 9.16 2.67
N ALA A 13 11.36 7.97 2.71
CA ALA A 13 12.07 6.69 2.90
C ALA A 13 13.19 6.48 1.86
N ALA A 14 12.87 6.63 0.57
CA ALA A 14 13.83 6.43 -0.51
C ALA A 14 14.95 7.48 -0.49
N GLY A 15 14.58 8.76 -0.30
CA GLY A 15 15.57 9.86 -0.35
C GLY A 15 16.56 9.81 0.79
N MET A 16 16.11 9.65 2.04
CA MET A 16 17.02 9.53 3.19
C MET A 16 17.90 8.29 3.09
N PHE A 17 17.32 7.14 2.73
CA PHE A 17 18.09 5.92 2.59
C PHE A 17 19.17 6.04 1.49
N CYS A 18 18.81 6.63 0.34
CA CYS A 18 19.78 6.91 -0.73
C CYS A 18 20.90 7.83 -0.25
N ALA A 19 20.54 8.88 0.50
CA ALA A 19 21.49 9.83 1.06
C ALA A 19 22.50 9.17 2.02
N VAL A 20 22.02 8.30 2.94
CA VAL A 20 22.87 7.51 3.84
C VAL A 20 23.84 6.64 3.02
N GLN A 21 23.32 5.91 2.03
CA GLN A 21 24.14 5.02 1.20
C GLN A 21 25.22 5.76 0.43
N LEU A 22 24.94 6.97 -0.08
CA LEU A 22 25.91 7.83 -0.75
C LEU A 22 26.92 8.43 0.23
N GLY A 23 26.46 8.92 1.39
CA GLY A 23 27.33 9.45 2.45
C GLY A 23 28.32 8.40 2.95
N TRP A 24 27.90 7.14 3.16
CA TRP A 24 28.80 6.04 3.52
C TRP A 24 29.86 5.73 2.46
N ARG A 25 29.64 6.12 1.21
CA ARG A 25 30.61 6.03 0.10
C ARG A 25 31.44 7.30 -0.05
N GLY A 26 31.38 8.23 0.93
CA GLY A 26 32.17 9.47 0.95
C GLY A 26 31.70 10.57 0.00
N LYS A 27 30.46 10.46 -0.51
CA LYS A 27 29.89 11.49 -1.39
C LYS A 27 29.34 12.67 -0.60
N SER A 28 29.51 13.88 -1.09
CA SER A 28 28.83 15.07 -0.59
C SER A 28 27.40 15.11 -1.10
N VAL A 29 26.42 15.07 -0.18
CA VAL A 29 24.99 14.92 -0.48
C VAL A 29 24.17 16.03 0.17
N ALA A 30 23.25 16.62 -0.61
CA ALA A 30 22.18 17.47 -0.09
C ALA A 30 20.81 16.83 -0.33
N VAL A 31 19.96 16.84 0.70
CA VAL A 31 18.56 16.42 0.60
C VAL A 31 17.68 17.65 0.79
N ILE A 32 16.87 17.97 -0.23
CA ILE A 32 15.98 19.14 -0.24
C ILE A 32 14.58 18.68 0.13
N GLU A 33 14.02 19.29 1.17
CA GLU A 33 12.68 18.94 1.71
C GLU A 33 11.93 20.22 2.10
N HIS A 34 10.72 20.38 1.56
CA HIS A 34 9.90 21.60 1.75
C HIS A 34 8.94 21.52 2.94
N SER A 35 8.75 20.34 3.50
CA SER A 35 7.73 20.15 4.54
C SER A 35 8.21 20.51 5.95
N GLY A 36 9.47 20.97 6.11
CA GLY A 36 10.09 21.29 7.38
C GLY A 36 10.30 20.09 8.32
N CYS A 37 10.06 18.85 7.86
CA CYS A 37 10.21 17.65 8.67
C CYS A 37 10.48 16.42 7.80
N GLN A 38 11.56 15.71 8.10
CA GLN A 38 11.96 14.49 7.41
C GLN A 38 11.02 13.32 7.76
N GLY A 39 10.75 12.45 6.79
CA GLY A 39 10.04 11.18 7.00
C GLY A 39 8.58 11.29 7.39
N ARG A 40 7.88 12.40 7.13
CA ARG A 40 6.46 12.61 7.54
C ARG A 40 5.56 11.46 7.15
N LYS A 41 5.65 10.96 5.91
CA LYS A 41 4.83 9.84 5.47
C LYS A 41 5.23 8.53 6.17
N LEU A 42 6.52 8.30 6.45
CA LEU A 42 6.97 7.14 7.24
C LEU A 42 6.31 7.08 8.62
N MET A 43 6.19 8.22 9.30
CA MET A 43 5.60 8.30 10.65
C MET A 43 4.16 7.83 10.73
N ILE A 44 3.40 7.87 9.63
CA ILE A 44 2.00 7.42 9.61
C ILE A 44 1.82 6.01 9.05
N THR A 45 2.86 5.42 8.46
CA THR A 45 2.81 4.06 7.90
C THR A 45 2.57 3.02 8.99
N GLY A 46 1.90 1.90 8.64
CA GLY A 46 1.62 0.84 9.59
C GLY A 46 0.83 1.29 10.84
N LYS A 47 -0.03 2.31 10.71
CA LYS A 47 -0.77 2.95 11.81
C LYS A 47 0.17 3.59 12.86
N GLY A 48 1.23 4.26 12.41
CA GLY A 48 2.23 4.91 13.28
C GLY A 48 3.33 3.97 13.80
N ARG A 49 3.34 2.70 13.33
CA ARG A 49 4.34 1.70 13.74
C ARG A 49 5.48 1.53 12.74
N CYS A 50 5.30 1.92 11.50
CA CYS A 50 6.18 1.70 10.35
C CYS A 50 6.44 0.20 10.04
N ASN A 51 5.70 -0.36 9.07
CA ASN A 51 6.00 -1.69 8.53
C ASN A 51 7.15 -1.57 7.52
N VAL A 52 8.40 -1.71 8.01
CA VAL A 52 9.62 -1.38 7.25
C VAL A 52 9.85 -2.27 6.03
N THR A 53 9.52 -3.55 6.15
CA THR A 53 9.63 -4.55 5.07
C THR A 53 8.77 -5.76 5.39
N ASN A 54 8.91 -6.82 4.61
CA ASN A 54 8.33 -8.14 4.85
C ASN A 54 9.46 -9.16 4.96
N ASN A 55 9.48 -9.97 6.01
CA ASN A 55 10.49 -11.02 6.20
C ASN A 55 10.24 -12.19 5.23
N CYS A 56 10.60 -12.01 3.98
CA CYS A 56 10.40 -12.96 2.90
C CYS A 56 11.50 -12.85 1.83
N THR A 57 11.51 -13.75 0.86
CA THR A 57 12.45 -13.71 -0.26
C THR A 57 12.12 -12.61 -1.27
N ALA A 58 13.11 -12.17 -2.07
CA ALA A 58 12.92 -11.25 -3.19
C ALA A 58 11.83 -11.72 -4.18
N ASP A 59 11.76 -13.04 -4.45
CA ASP A 59 10.71 -13.62 -5.30
C ASP A 59 9.31 -13.43 -4.72
N THR A 60 9.18 -13.51 -3.39
CA THR A 60 7.90 -13.23 -2.72
C THR A 60 7.54 -11.75 -2.83
N VAL A 61 8.50 -10.85 -2.69
CA VAL A 61 8.27 -9.42 -2.94
C VAL A 61 7.75 -9.20 -4.37
N MET A 62 8.42 -9.79 -5.38
CA MET A 62 8.01 -9.66 -6.79
C MET A 62 6.58 -10.16 -7.05
N LYS A 63 6.15 -11.24 -6.41
CA LYS A 63 4.77 -11.77 -6.50
C LYS A 63 3.73 -10.81 -5.89
N ASN A 64 4.15 -9.95 -4.98
CA ASN A 64 3.31 -8.95 -4.33
C ASN A 64 3.33 -7.58 -5.05
N ILE A 65 3.96 -7.49 -6.22
CA ILE A 65 3.97 -6.33 -7.12
C ILE A 65 3.06 -6.66 -8.31
N PRO A 66 1.79 -6.20 -8.35
CA PRO A 66 0.83 -6.60 -9.38
C PRO A 66 1.17 -6.09 -10.78
N ARG A 67 2.00 -5.05 -10.90
CA ARG A 67 2.40 -4.44 -12.18
C ARG A 67 3.86 -4.04 -12.16
N ASN A 68 4.50 -4.13 -13.33
CA ASN A 68 5.91 -3.77 -13.53
C ASN A 68 6.90 -4.53 -12.60
N SER A 69 6.51 -5.68 -12.03
CA SER A 69 7.37 -6.44 -11.10
C SER A 69 8.74 -6.77 -11.67
N LYS A 70 8.82 -7.07 -12.98
CA LYS A 70 10.10 -7.37 -13.67
C LYS A 70 11.11 -6.23 -13.59
N PHE A 71 10.66 -4.98 -13.51
CA PHE A 71 11.53 -3.81 -13.34
C PHE A 71 12.32 -3.89 -12.03
N MET A 72 11.70 -4.47 -10.97
CA MET A 72 12.30 -4.57 -9.64
C MET A 72 13.32 -5.72 -9.49
N TYR A 73 13.43 -6.62 -10.47
CA TYR A 73 14.30 -7.79 -10.36
C TYR A 73 15.74 -7.43 -9.96
N SER A 74 16.37 -6.50 -10.68
CA SER A 74 17.74 -6.07 -10.41
C SER A 74 17.90 -5.39 -9.05
N ALA A 75 16.96 -4.53 -8.68
CA ALA A 75 17.01 -3.82 -7.40
C ALA A 75 16.84 -4.77 -6.21
N LEU A 76 15.89 -5.71 -6.28
CA LEU A 76 15.63 -6.69 -5.23
C LEU A 76 16.73 -7.75 -5.12
N SER A 77 17.45 -8.08 -6.20
CA SER A 77 18.59 -8.99 -6.14
C SER A 77 19.83 -8.40 -5.48
N ARG A 78 19.90 -7.05 -5.38
CA ARG A 78 21.02 -6.32 -4.76
C ARG A 78 20.71 -5.88 -3.33
N PHE A 79 19.44 -5.63 -3.03
CA PHE A 79 18.99 -5.18 -1.72
C PHE A 79 17.62 -5.79 -1.41
N ALA A 80 17.65 -6.97 -0.80
CA ALA A 80 16.50 -7.79 -0.45
C ALA A 80 15.91 -7.42 0.94
N PRO A 81 14.79 -8.01 1.37
CA PRO A 81 14.23 -7.75 2.69
C PRO A 81 15.17 -8.00 3.86
N GLU A 82 16.02 -9.02 3.80
CA GLU A 82 17.03 -9.29 4.83
C GLU A 82 18.05 -8.15 4.97
N ASP A 83 18.42 -7.50 3.84
CA ASP A 83 19.34 -6.36 3.86
C ASP A 83 18.70 -5.14 4.51
N VAL A 84 17.38 -4.92 4.29
CA VAL A 84 16.62 -3.87 4.97
C VAL A 84 16.60 -4.10 6.47
N MET A 85 16.34 -5.34 6.92
CA MET A 85 16.35 -5.65 8.35
C MET A 85 17.73 -5.43 8.95
N SER A 86 18.77 -5.98 8.33
CA SER A 86 20.17 -5.82 8.77
C SER A 86 20.59 -4.34 8.82
N PHE A 87 20.16 -3.54 7.84
CA PHE A 87 20.45 -2.10 7.83
C PHE A 87 19.89 -1.38 9.05
N PHE A 88 18.61 -1.59 9.39
CA PHE A 88 18.01 -0.93 10.55
C PHE A 88 18.57 -1.48 11.89
N GLU A 89 18.87 -2.78 11.97
CA GLU A 89 19.51 -3.38 13.14
C GLU A 89 20.92 -2.81 13.35
N CYS A 90 21.71 -2.61 12.28
CA CYS A 90 23.01 -1.93 12.35
C CYS A 90 22.90 -0.46 12.82
N LEU A 91 21.77 0.21 12.56
CA LEU A 91 21.48 1.54 13.09
C LEU A 91 20.95 1.51 14.55
N GLY A 92 20.90 0.33 15.19
CA GLY A 92 20.44 0.16 16.55
C GLY A 92 18.92 0.12 16.73
N VAL A 93 18.17 -0.14 15.65
CA VAL A 93 16.71 -0.33 15.74
C VAL A 93 16.40 -1.82 15.80
N GLU A 94 15.99 -2.31 16.96
CA GLU A 94 15.53 -3.69 17.11
C GLU A 94 14.21 -3.92 16.33
N LEU A 95 14.17 -5.01 15.56
CA LEU A 95 13.05 -5.36 14.72
C LEU A 95 12.34 -6.64 15.20
N LYS A 96 11.05 -6.75 14.95
CA LYS A 96 10.23 -7.94 15.17
C LYS A 96 9.43 -8.30 13.92
N THR A 97 9.25 -9.60 13.69
CA THR A 97 8.38 -10.13 12.64
C THR A 97 7.04 -10.55 13.23
N GLU A 98 5.95 -10.03 12.67
CA GLU A 98 4.57 -10.34 13.06
C GLU A 98 3.87 -11.24 12.01
N ARG A 99 2.61 -11.61 12.30
CA ARG A 99 1.77 -12.40 11.39
C ARG A 99 1.80 -11.81 9.96
N GLY A 100 1.95 -12.66 8.96
CA GLY A 100 2.10 -12.27 7.55
C GLY A 100 3.50 -11.74 7.22
N ASN A 101 4.49 -12.13 8.02
CA ASN A 101 5.90 -11.77 7.87
C ASN A 101 6.17 -10.26 7.86
N ARG A 102 5.27 -9.46 8.41
CA ARG A 102 5.41 -7.99 8.50
C ARG A 102 6.47 -7.63 9.53
N VAL A 103 7.39 -6.77 9.15
CA VAL A 103 8.51 -6.34 10.01
C VAL A 103 8.26 -4.95 10.59
N PHE A 104 8.31 -4.85 11.91
CA PHE A 104 8.11 -3.61 12.66
C PHE A 104 9.26 -3.38 13.65
N PRO A 105 9.55 -2.13 14.07
CA PRO A 105 10.39 -1.90 15.23
C PRO A 105 9.74 -2.51 16.49
N VAL A 106 10.55 -3.05 17.38
CA VAL A 106 10.09 -3.65 18.65
C VAL A 106 9.30 -2.64 19.49
N SER A 107 9.68 -1.36 19.42
CA SER A 107 9.02 -0.24 20.08
C SER A 107 7.60 0.06 19.60
N ASP A 108 7.17 -0.51 18.46
CA ASP A 108 5.92 -0.15 17.77
C ASP A 108 5.79 1.34 17.43
N ASN A 109 6.90 2.05 17.25
CA ASN A 109 6.92 3.49 17.00
C ASN A 109 7.70 3.84 15.73
N ALA A 110 7.02 4.34 14.73
CA ALA A 110 7.61 4.78 13.46
C ALA A 110 8.69 5.87 13.62
N LYS A 111 8.64 6.64 14.71
CA LYS A 111 9.64 7.67 14.99
C LYS A 111 11.04 7.12 15.13
N ASP A 112 11.21 5.88 15.60
CA ASP A 112 12.53 5.29 15.79
C ASP A 112 13.20 4.97 14.46
N ILE A 113 12.41 4.53 13.47
CA ILE A 113 12.87 4.36 12.09
C ILE A 113 13.30 5.70 11.48
N VAL A 114 12.48 6.75 11.65
CA VAL A 114 12.80 8.08 11.11
C VAL A 114 14.03 8.67 11.79
N LYS A 115 14.13 8.59 13.13
CA LYS A 115 15.30 9.07 13.89
C LYS A 115 16.57 8.36 13.47
N ALA A 116 16.52 7.03 13.28
CA ALA A 116 17.68 6.25 12.85
C ALA A 116 18.17 6.70 11.46
N LEU A 117 17.25 6.92 10.50
CA LEU A 117 17.59 7.42 9.16
C LEU A 117 18.16 8.84 9.20
N VAL A 118 17.54 9.77 9.96
CA VAL A 118 18.00 11.16 10.08
C VAL A 118 19.40 11.19 10.70
N LYS A 119 19.59 10.47 11.81
CA LYS A 119 20.90 10.38 12.47
C LYS A 119 21.96 9.79 11.55
N ALA A 120 21.66 8.72 10.82
CA ALA A 120 22.60 8.13 9.87
C ALA A 120 22.97 9.10 8.74
N CYS A 121 22.02 9.93 8.27
CA CYS A 121 22.31 11.01 7.33
C CYS A 121 23.28 12.04 7.95
N GLU A 122 22.99 12.52 9.16
CA GLU A 122 23.83 13.51 9.85
C GLU A 122 25.22 12.98 10.13
N ASP A 123 25.34 11.75 10.66
CA ASP A 123 26.62 11.09 10.95
C ASP A 123 27.48 10.87 9.69
N SER A 124 26.85 10.76 8.52
CA SER A 124 27.53 10.62 7.22
C SER A 124 27.73 11.94 6.46
N GLY A 125 27.45 13.09 7.09
CA GLY A 125 27.70 14.43 6.53
C GLY A 125 26.67 14.89 5.48
N VAL A 126 25.51 14.25 5.41
CA VAL A 126 24.41 14.67 4.53
C VAL A 126 23.83 16.00 5.04
N GLN A 127 23.61 16.95 4.12
CA GLN A 127 23.01 18.24 4.43
C GLN A 127 21.51 18.22 4.13
N PHE A 128 20.68 18.44 5.14
CA PHE A 128 19.24 18.71 4.92
C PHE A 128 19.04 20.19 4.63
N ILE A 129 18.30 20.48 3.57
CA ILE A 129 18.00 21.84 3.10
C ILE A 129 16.48 22.01 3.11
N ASP A 130 16.00 23.00 3.90
CA ASP A 130 14.60 23.39 3.93
C ASP A 130 14.34 24.34 2.76
N ASP A 131 13.88 23.79 1.63
CA ASP A 131 13.59 24.52 0.41
C ASP A 131 12.63 23.70 -0.48
N GLU A 132 12.01 24.36 -1.46
CA GLU A 132 11.07 23.74 -2.38
C GLU A 132 11.67 23.65 -3.79
N VAL A 133 11.75 22.44 -4.34
CA VAL A 133 12.22 22.19 -5.70
C VAL A 133 11.17 22.64 -6.71
N LYS A 134 11.52 23.64 -7.54
CA LYS A 134 10.65 24.17 -8.60
C LYS A 134 10.93 23.56 -9.96
N GLU A 135 12.20 23.47 -10.37
CA GLU A 135 12.60 23.03 -11.72
C GLU A 135 13.89 22.20 -11.67
N LEU A 136 14.09 21.39 -12.72
CA LEU A 136 15.38 20.78 -13.01
C LEU A 136 16.27 21.78 -13.73
N ILE A 137 17.56 21.82 -13.38
CA ILE A 137 18.58 22.53 -14.13
C ILE A 137 19.17 21.55 -15.15
N ILE A 138 18.89 21.78 -16.42
CA ILE A 138 19.32 20.91 -17.52
C ILE A 138 20.27 21.67 -18.43
N LYS A 139 21.39 21.02 -18.75
CA LYS A 139 22.35 21.53 -19.70
C LYS A 139 22.85 20.41 -20.62
N ASP A 140 22.78 20.62 -21.91
CA ASP A 140 23.25 19.67 -22.95
C ASP A 140 22.66 18.23 -22.76
N GLY A 141 21.38 18.12 -22.39
CA GLY A 141 20.71 16.84 -22.17
C GLY A 141 21.10 16.13 -20.86
N ARG A 142 21.79 16.84 -19.96
CA ARG A 142 22.17 16.34 -18.62
C ARG A 142 21.52 17.15 -17.52
N ALA A 143 21.10 16.50 -16.48
CA ALA A 143 20.67 17.15 -15.24
C ALA A 143 21.92 17.59 -14.46
N GLU A 144 21.94 18.85 -14.05
CA GLU A 144 23.07 19.47 -13.32
C GLU A 144 22.62 19.98 -11.93
N GLY A 145 21.31 19.88 -11.58
CA GLY A 145 20.83 20.34 -10.29
C GLY A 145 19.33 20.59 -10.24
N PHE A 146 18.93 21.22 -9.13
CA PHE A 146 17.59 21.74 -8.89
C PHE A 146 17.60 23.26 -8.73
N LYS A 147 16.65 23.92 -9.37
CA LYS A 147 16.27 25.30 -9.08
C LYS A 147 15.18 25.26 -8.01
N CYS A 148 15.46 25.88 -6.88
CA CYS A 148 14.57 25.91 -5.73
C CYS A 148 14.04 27.32 -5.48
N GLU A 149 13.17 27.47 -4.49
CA GLU A 149 12.55 28.75 -4.17
C GLU A 149 13.57 29.79 -3.66
N HIS A 150 14.52 29.33 -2.82
CA HIS A 150 15.49 30.20 -2.16
C HIS A 150 16.90 30.11 -2.75
N GLY A 151 17.12 29.24 -3.77
CA GLY A 151 18.43 29.12 -4.43
C GLY A 151 18.58 27.91 -5.34
N ASP A 152 19.68 27.86 -6.03
CA ASP A 152 20.02 26.79 -6.96
C ASP A 152 21.06 25.85 -6.33
N TYR A 153 20.84 24.54 -6.48
CA TYR A 153 21.74 23.49 -5.96
C TYR A 153 22.21 22.63 -7.13
N TYR A 154 23.53 22.59 -7.33
CA TYR A 154 24.16 21.88 -8.44
C TYR A 154 24.79 20.57 -7.97
N ALA A 155 24.72 19.55 -8.82
CA ALA A 155 25.35 18.26 -8.55
C ALA A 155 25.67 17.50 -9.84
N ASP A 156 26.52 16.48 -9.71
CA ASP A 156 26.81 15.55 -10.80
C ASP A 156 25.69 14.53 -10.98
N SER A 157 24.93 14.24 -9.90
CA SER A 157 23.75 13.35 -9.87
C SER A 157 22.56 14.04 -9.23
N VAL A 158 21.42 14.02 -9.94
CA VAL A 158 20.16 14.66 -9.53
C VAL A 158 19.10 13.58 -9.32
N ILE A 159 18.59 13.44 -8.09
CA ILE A 159 17.74 12.32 -7.69
C ILE A 159 16.37 12.82 -7.28
N VAL A 160 15.33 12.31 -7.93
CA VAL A 160 13.93 12.61 -7.61
C VAL A 160 13.34 11.49 -6.73
N ALA A 161 13.10 11.79 -5.45
CA ALA A 161 12.60 10.90 -4.42
C ALA A 161 11.34 11.46 -3.74
N THR A 162 10.54 12.22 -4.47
CA THR A 162 9.41 13.02 -3.96
C THR A 162 8.17 12.21 -3.57
N GLY A 163 8.21 10.89 -3.77
CA GLY A 163 7.05 10.03 -3.52
C GLY A 163 5.94 10.18 -4.57
N GLY A 164 4.75 9.73 -4.23
CA GLY A 164 3.57 9.76 -5.09
C GLY A 164 2.66 10.98 -4.85
N LYS A 165 1.34 10.74 -4.84
CA LYS A 165 0.30 11.76 -4.61
C LYS A 165 -0.66 11.39 -3.47
N SER A 166 -0.43 10.26 -2.80
CA SER A 166 -1.22 9.86 -1.64
C SER A 166 -0.74 10.58 -0.37
N TYR A 167 -1.66 10.91 0.53
CA TYR A 167 -1.40 11.70 1.75
C TYR A 167 -0.68 13.03 1.48
N PRO A 168 -1.23 13.96 0.68
CA PRO A 168 -0.53 15.18 0.25
C PRO A 168 -0.08 16.07 1.42
N ARG A 169 -0.78 16.00 2.57
CA ARG A 169 -0.37 16.71 3.79
C ARG A 169 0.97 16.23 4.37
N THR A 170 1.51 15.12 3.87
CA THR A 170 2.83 14.62 4.27
C THR A 170 3.96 15.03 3.32
N GLY A 171 3.68 15.89 2.33
CA GLY A 171 4.63 16.35 1.32
C GLY A 171 4.57 15.62 -0.03
N SER A 172 3.72 14.59 -0.16
CA SER A 172 3.55 13.84 -1.42
C SER A 172 2.54 14.54 -2.35
N THR A 173 2.95 15.62 -2.99
CA THR A 173 2.12 16.50 -3.83
C THR A 173 2.09 16.11 -5.31
N GLY A 174 3.03 15.25 -5.74
CA GLY A 174 3.21 14.82 -7.13
C GLY A 174 4.18 15.69 -7.93
N ASP A 175 5.01 16.49 -7.27
CA ASP A 175 6.01 17.36 -7.92
C ASP A 175 7.00 16.58 -8.77
N GLY A 176 7.38 15.37 -8.36
CA GLY A 176 8.25 14.50 -9.17
C GLY A 176 7.68 14.18 -10.54
N TYR A 177 6.36 14.11 -10.68
CA TYR A 177 5.72 13.90 -11.98
C TYR A 177 5.84 15.13 -12.88
N ARG A 178 5.79 16.33 -12.30
CA ARG A 178 6.01 17.59 -13.03
C ARG A 178 7.45 17.68 -13.51
N LEU A 179 8.41 17.39 -12.62
CA LEU A 179 9.83 17.36 -12.95
C LEU A 179 10.14 16.31 -14.04
N ALA A 180 9.57 15.12 -13.96
CA ALA A 180 9.74 14.08 -14.97
C ALA A 180 9.20 14.51 -16.35
N LYS A 181 8.00 15.10 -16.39
CA LYS A 181 7.41 15.61 -17.64
C LYS A 181 8.22 16.73 -18.29
N SER A 182 8.89 17.59 -17.51
CA SER A 182 9.67 18.69 -18.05
C SER A 182 10.87 18.25 -18.89
N VAL A 183 11.32 16.99 -18.70
CA VAL A 183 12.41 16.38 -19.49
C VAL A 183 11.91 15.27 -20.43
N GLY A 184 10.60 15.25 -20.72
CA GLY A 184 10.01 14.37 -21.71
C GLY A 184 9.63 12.98 -21.23
N HIS A 185 9.71 12.70 -19.91
CA HIS A 185 9.22 11.42 -19.38
C HIS A 185 7.69 11.30 -19.47
N LYS A 186 7.25 10.14 -19.88
CA LYS A 186 5.86 9.74 -19.77
C LYS A 186 5.53 9.45 -18.31
N VAL A 187 4.46 10.03 -17.83
CA VAL A 187 3.85 9.71 -16.52
C VAL A 187 2.54 9.00 -16.78
N THR A 188 2.41 7.77 -16.32
CA THR A 188 1.19 6.97 -16.44
C THR A 188 0.06 7.56 -15.61
N ALA A 189 -1.17 7.13 -15.85
CA ALA A 189 -2.35 7.65 -15.14
C ALA A 189 -2.22 7.47 -13.63
N ILE A 190 -2.33 8.56 -12.88
CA ILE A 190 -2.26 8.59 -11.43
C ILE A 190 -3.64 8.26 -10.85
N THR A 191 -3.73 7.13 -10.18
CA THR A 191 -4.96 6.62 -9.57
C THR A 191 -4.68 6.10 -8.15
N PRO A 192 -5.70 5.97 -7.28
CA PRO A 192 -5.52 5.36 -5.98
C PRO A 192 -5.14 3.87 -6.09
N SER A 193 -4.26 3.39 -5.21
CA SER A 193 -4.00 1.97 -4.96
C SER A 193 -3.99 1.71 -3.47
N LEU A 194 -4.36 0.51 -3.06
CA LEU A 194 -4.56 0.17 -1.65
C LEU A 194 -5.53 1.15 -0.97
N CYS A 195 -6.70 1.27 -1.57
CA CYS A 195 -7.69 2.27 -1.22
C CYS A 195 -8.99 1.62 -0.72
N PRO A 196 -9.67 2.20 0.28
CA PRO A 196 -11.02 1.77 0.64
C PRO A 196 -12.00 1.92 -0.53
N VAL A 197 -13.03 1.08 -0.53
CA VAL A 197 -14.00 0.99 -1.61
C VAL A 197 -15.38 1.45 -1.15
N VAL A 198 -15.98 2.34 -1.93
CA VAL A 198 -17.39 2.72 -1.78
C VAL A 198 -18.23 1.69 -2.52
N THR A 199 -19.27 1.16 -1.87
CA THR A 199 -20.20 0.20 -2.48
C THR A 199 -21.54 0.86 -2.78
N TYR A 200 -22.29 0.30 -3.76
CA TYR A 200 -23.66 0.75 -3.99
C TYR A 200 -24.54 0.46 -2.77
N GLU A 201 -24.24 -0.60 -2.02
CA GLU A 201 -24.95 -1.04 -0.82
C GLU A 201 -24.42 -0.37 0.46
N ARG A 202 -23.92 0.87 0.38
CA ARG A 202 -23.34 1.60 1.53
C ARG A 202 -24.29 1.69 2.74
N GLU A 203 -25.59 1.81 2.48
CA GLU A 203 -26.59 1.89 3.55
C GLU A 203 -26.72 0.57 4.35
N GLU A 204 -26.39 -0.54 3.72
CA GLU A 204 -26.31 -1.85 4.37
C GLU A 204 -24.99 -2.05 5.11
N CYS A 205 -23.92 -1.41 4.68
CA CYS A 205 -22.62 -1.43 5.36
C CYS A 205 -22.59 -0.55 6.61
N ALA A 206 -23.33 0.56 6.61
CA ALA A 206 -23.30 1.56 7.68
C ALA A 206 -23.63 1.00 9.09
N PRO A 207 -24.62 0.14 9.29
CA PRO A 207 -24.90 -0.48 10.61
C PRO A 207 -23.76 -1.38 11.10
N ALA A 208 -22.98 -1.96 10.18
CA ALA A 208 -21.82 -2.79 10.49
C ALA A 208 -20.52 -1.97 10.65
N MET A 209 -20.56 -0.63 10.57
CA MET A 209 -19.39 0.23 10.69
C MET A 209 -18.53 -0.11 11.91
N GLY A 210 -17.20 -0.24 11.69
CA GLY A 210 -16.22 -0.60 12.70
C GLY A 210 -16.13 -2.10 12.98
N LEU A 211 -16.94 -2.94 12.33
CA LEU A 211 -16.78 -4.39 12.40
C LEU A 211 -15.57 -4.83 11.58
N SER A 212 -14.57 -5.40 12.25
CA SER A 212 -13.46 -6.10 11.61
C SER A 212 -13.75 -7.60 11.55
N LEU A 213 -13.71 -8.16 10.36
CA LEU A 213 -13.69 -9.60 10.13
C LEU A 213 -12.25 -10.07 10.01
N ARG A 214 -11.80 -10.96 10.91
CA ARG A 214 -10.37 -11.38 10.97
C ARG A 214 -10.05 -12.61 10.12
N ASN A 215 -11.05 -13.44 9.84
CA ASN A 215 -10.89 -14.68 9.09
C ASN A 215 -12.07 -14.81 8.11
N CYS A 216 -12.04 -14.03 7.04
CA CYS A 216 -12.95 -14.15 5.91
C CYS A 216 -12.17 -14.28 4.62
N THR A 217 -12.78 -14.80 3.58
CA THR A 217 -12.21 -14.77 2.24
C THR A 217 -12.89 -13.67 1.42
N LEU A 218 -12.12 -12.89 0.69
CA LEU A 218 -12.62 -11.93 -0.27
C LEU A 218 -12.27 -12.37 -1.68
N THR A 219 -13.29 -12.43 -2.54
CA THR A 219 -13.14 -12.71 -3.97
C THR A 219 -13.57 -11.48 -4.76
N LEU A 220 -12.65 -10.88 -5.53
CA LEU A 220 -12.97 -9.81 -6.45
C LEU A 220 -13.26 -10.38 -7.84
N ARG A 221 -14.43 -10.06 -8.38
CA ARG A 221 -14.85 -10.45 -9.74
C ARG A 221 -15.12 -9.21 -10.59
N GLU A 222 -14.86 -9.33 -11.87
CA GLU A 222 -15.28 -8.41 -12.93
C GLU A 222 -16.47 -9.02 -13.68
N GLU A 223 -17.45 -8.21 -14.10
CA GLU A 223 -18.74 -8.67 -14.64
C GLU A 223 -18.59 -9.65 -15.81
N ASP A 224 -17.73 -9.33 -16.76
CA ASP A 224 -17.56 -10.09 -18.01
C ASP A 224 -16.39 -11.09 -17.95
N ARG A 225 -15.92 -11.44 -16.74
CA ARG A 225 -14.77 -12.32 -16.58
C ARG A 225 -15.12 -13.55 -15.74
N ASP A 226 -14.93 -14.74 -16.31
CA ASP A 226 -15.24 -16.02 -15.66
C ASP A 226 -14.39 -16.27 -14.42
N LYS A 227 -13.11 -15.88 -14.47
CA LYS A 227 -12.17 -16.12 -13.37
C LYS A 227 -12.08 -14.91 -12.45
N PRO A 228 -12.06 -15.13 -11.12
CA PRO A 228 -11.82 -14.05 -10.18
C PRO A 228 -10.44 -13.40 -10.42
N ILE A 229 -10.38 -12.09 -10.22
CA ILE A 229 -9.14 -11.31 -10.36
C ILE A 229 -8.30 -11.31 -9.09
N PHE A 230 -8.96 -11.53 -7.94
CA PHE A 230 -8.31 -11.60 -6.64
C PHE A 230 -9.09 -12.55 -5.75
N HIS A 231 -8.39 -13.37 -4.95
CA HIS A 231 -8.99 -14.27 -3.98
C HIS A 231 -8.01 -14.56 -2.86
N GLU A 232 -8.30 -14.06 -1.65
CA GLU A 232 -7.43 -14.25 -0.49
C GLU A 232 -8.22 -14.39 0.81
N LEU A 233 -7.61 -15.09 1.78
CA LEU A 233 -8.05 -15.19 3.18
C LEU A 233 -7.37 -14.10 4.00
N GLY A 234 -8.12 -13.36 4.83
CA GLY A 234 -7.52 -12.33 5.68
C GLY A 234 -8.52 -11.52 6.49
N GLU A 235 -8.18 -10.24 6.65
CA GLU A 235 -8.95 -9.29 7.46
C GLU A 235 -9.58 -8.21 6.59
N MET A 236 -10.81 -7.84 6.89
CA MET A 236 -11.50 -6.70 6.29
C MET A 236 -12.28 -5.90 7.34
N LEU A 237 -12.67 -4.68 6.97
CA LEU A 237 -13.38 -3.75 7.83
C LEU A 237 -14.61 -3.19 7.11
N PHE A 238 -15.75 -3.17 7.79
CA PHE A 238 -16.93 -2.42 7.35
C PHE A 238 -16.82 -0.94 7.74
N THR A 239 -17.18 -0.06 6.82
CA THR A 239 -17.23 1.40 7.02
C THR A 239 -18.63 1.93 6.69
N HIS A 240 -18.91 3.18 7.02
CA HIS A 240 -20.18 3.83 6.68
C HIS A 240 -20.39 4.04 5.17
N PHE A 241 -19.35 3.96 4.37
CA PHE A 241 -19.42 4.14 2.91
C PHE A 241 -19.26 2.82 2.12
N GLY A 242 -18.87 1.72 2.77
CA GLY A 242 -18.61 0.44 2.11
C GLY A 242 -17.55 -0.37 2.87
N LEU A 243 -16.48 -0.77 2.18
CA LEU A 243 -15.52 -1.75 2.65
C LEU A 243 -14.09 -1.19 2.71
N SER A 244 -13.30 -1.69 3.66
CA SER A 244 -11.90 -1.36 3.88
C SER A 244 -11.15 -2.55 4.52
N GLY A 245 -9.94 -2.31 5.02
CA GLY A 245 -9.08 -3.31 5.67
C GLY A 245 -8.17 -4.03 4.68
N PRO A 246 -7.21 -4.82 5.18
CA PRO A 246 -6.12 -5.36 4.36
C PRO A 246 -6.55 -6.07 3.08
N LEU A 247 -7.56 -6.96 3.15
CA LEU A 247 -8.09 -7.66 1.96
C LEU A 247 -8.66 -6.70 0.92
N VAL A 248 -9.49 -5.75 1.35
CA VAL A 248 -10.14 -4.79 0.45
C VAL A 248 -9.10 -3.86 -0.17
N LEU A 249 -8.11 -3.42 0.61
CA LEU A 249 -7.01 -2.60 0.10
C LEU A 249 -6.21 -3.35 -0.96
N SER A 250 -5.83 -4.61 -0.72
CA SER A 250 -5.12 -5.43 -1.72
C SER A 250 -5.99 -5.69 -2.96
N ALA A 251 -7.27 -6.03 -2.78
CA ALA A 251 -8.20 -6.22 -3.90
C ALA A 251 -8.35 -4.95 -4.75
N SER A 252 -8.33 -3.76 -4.12
CA SER A 252 -8.49 -2.48 -4.83
C SER A 252 -7.36 -2.19 -5.82
N ALA A 253 -6.16 -2.76 -5.63
CA ALA A 253 -5.04 -2.63 -6.57
C ALA A 253 -5.34 -3.27 -7.94
N HIS A 254 -6.34 -4.15 -8.03
CA HIS A 254 -6.79 -4.82 -9.25
C HIS A 254 -7.96 -4.13 -9.94
N LEU A 255 -8.59 -3.14 -9.30
CA LEU A 255 -9.70 -2.42 -9.92
C LEU A 255 -9.20 -1.63 -11.12
N GLY A 256 -9.86 -1.82 -12.25
CA GLY A 256 -9.64 -1.10 -13.50
C GLY A 256 -10.55 0.13 -13.64
N ASP A 257 -10.88 0.47 -14.88
CA ASP A 257 -11.80 1.56 -15.18
C ASP A 257 -13.25 1.12 -14.90
N MET A 258 -13.80 1.60 -13.79
CA MET A 258 -15.16 1.27 -13.33
C MET A 258 -16.29 1.87 -14.21
N ASN A 259 -15.93 2.70 -15.18
CA ASN A 259 -16.90 3.14 -16.22
C ASN A 259 -17.05 2.10 -17.32
N LYS A 260 -16.09 1.17 -17.46
CA LYS A 260 -16.09 0.14 -18.52
C LYS A 260 -16.58 -1.20 -18.03
N SER A 261 -16.33 -1.54 -16.75
CA SER A 261 -16.69 -2.83 -16.18
C SER A 261 -17.21 -2.66 -14.75
N ARG A 262 -18.15 -3.51 -14.35
CA ARG A 262 -18.59 -3.62 -12.95
C ARG A 262 -17.74 -4.61 -12.20
N TYR A 263 -17.51 -4.32 -10.93
CA TYR A 263 -16.73 -5.15 -10.03
C TYR A 263 -17.58 -5.55 -8.81
N TYR A 264 -17.43 -6.80 -8.40
CA TYR A 264 -18.14 -7.38 -7.27
C TYR A 264 -17.13 -7.93 -6.25
N MET A 265 -17.37 -7.66 -4.98
CA MET A 265 -16.63 -8.22 -3.86
C MET A 265 -17.52 -9.24 -3.15
N ASP A 266 -17.22 -10.51 -3.32
CA ASP A 266 -17.89 -11.62 -2.64
C ASP A 266 -17.11 -11.94 -1.35
N ILE A 267 -17.79 -11.96 -0.22
CA ILE A 267 -17.20 -12.22 1.09
C ILE A 267 -17.73 -13.55 1.61
N ASP A 268 -16.84 -14.50 1.87
CA ASP A 268 -17.14 -15.71 2.62
C ASP A 268 -16.83 -15.47 4.10
N LEU A 269 -17.88 -15.45 4.94
CA LEU A 269 -17.76 -15.18 6.36
C LEU A 269 -17.27 -16.39 7.17
N LYS A 270 -17.29 -17.61 6.57
CA LYS A 270 -16.91 -18.88 7.20
C LYS A 270 -16.10 -19.76 6.25
N PRO A 271 -14.92 -19.29 5.78
CA PRO A 271 -14.16 -19.99 4.75
C PRO A 271 -13.65 -21.38 5.18
N ALA A 272 -13.52 -21.62 6.48
CA ALA A 272 -13.10 -22.92 7.02
C ALA A 272 -14.20 -24.00 6.98
N LEU A 273 -15.46 -23.64 6.66
CA LEU A 273 -16.57 -24.57 6.60
C LEU A 273 -17.06 -24.74 5.15
N SER A 274 -17.27 -25.96 4.70
CA SER A 274 -18.01 -26.19 3.44
C SER A 274 -19.48 -25.78 3.59
N HIS A 275 -20.24 -25.77 2.50
CA HIS A 275 -21.69 -25.51 2.55
C HIS A 275 -22.42 -26.51 3.46
N GLU A 276 -22.10 -27.78 3.34
CA GLU A 276 -22.69 -28.89 4.11
C GLU A 276 -22.32 -28.83 5.60
N GLN A 277 -21.05 -28.47 5.89
CA GLN A 277 -20.58 -28.31 7.26
C GLN A 277 -21.23 -27.08 7.94
N LEU A 278 -21.43 -25.99 7.20
CA LEU A 278 -22.10 -24.81 7.69
C LEU A 278 -23.59 -25.08 7.94
N ASP A 279 -24.27 -25.79 7.04
CA ASP A 279 -25.66 -26.22 7.21
C ASP A 279 -25.84 -27.10 8.46
N SER A 280 -24.99 -28.11 8.61
CA SER A 280 -24.98 -28.99 9.79
C SER A 280 -24.71 -28.21 11.09
N ARG A 281 -23.86 -27.20 11.05
CA ARG A 281 -23.59 -26.31 12.19
C ARG A 281 -24.80 -25.46 12.54
N ILE A 282 -25.50 -24.91 11.55
CA ILE A 282 -26.73 -24.13 11.76
C ILE A 282 -27.82 -24.99 12.37
N LEU A 283 -28.05 -26.20 11.84
CA LEU A 283 -29.01 -27.15 12.39
C LEU A 283 -28.73 -27.46 13.86
N ARG A 284 -27.48 -27.70 14.22
CA ARG A 284 -27.10 -27.93 15.62
C ARG A 284 -27.37 -26.71 16.50
N ASP A 285 -26.95 -25.51 16.05
CA ASP A 285 -27.15 -24.28 16.82
C ASP A 285 -28.65 -23.93 17.00
N PHE A 286 -29.51 -24.27 16.02
CA PHE A 286 -30.97 -24.13 16.11
C PHE A 286 -31.58 -25.17 17.03
N GLY A 287 -31.06 -26.40 17.04
CA GLY A 287 -31.51 -27.49 17.93
C GLY A 287 -31.31 -27.18 19.41
N ASP A 288 -30.31 -26.38 19.77
CA ASP A 288 -30.09 -25.96 21.17
C ASP A 288 -31.23 -25.11 21.73
N PHE A 289 -31.95 -24.36 20.87
CA PHE A 289 -33.01 -23.41 21.30
C PHE A 289 -34.15 -23.35 20.25
N PRO A 290 -34.96 -24.41 20.08
CA PRO A 290 -35.88 -24.54 18.93
C PRO A 290 -37.00 -23.48 18.89
N ASN A 291 -37.35 -22.88 20.01
CA ASN A 291 -38.38 -21.84 20.10
C ASN A 291 -37.81 -20.39 20.08
N ARG A 292 -36.51 -20.23 19.82
CA ARG A 292 -35.88 -18.90 19.72
C ARG A 292 -36.25 -18.25 18.40
N ASP A 293 -36.40 -16.92 18.41
CA ASP A 293 -36.56 -16.14 17.17
C ASP A 293 -35.29 -16.18 16.36
N PHE A 294 -35.41 -16.21 15.05
CA PHE A 294 -34.29 -16.30 14.11
C PHE A 294 -33.26 -15.19 14.34
N GLN A 295 -33.70 -13.94 14.52
CA GLN A 295 -32.79 -12.79 14.78
C GLN A 295 -31.91 -12.99 16.01
N ASN A 296 -32.34 -13.76 16.99
CA ASN A 296 -31.63 -14.01 18.25
C ASN A 296 -30.76 -15.30 18.20
N SER A 297 -30.81 -16.06 17.11
CA SER A 297 -30.20 -17.40 17.02
C SER A 297 -28.78 -17.42 16.42
N LEU A 298 -28.38 -16.36 15.71
CA LEU A 298 -27.14 -16.33 14.92
C LEU A 298 -25.90 -15.89 15.72
N GLY A 299 -26.03 -15.50 16.99
CA GLY A 299 -24.96 -14.93 17.80
C GLY A 299 -23.76 -15.88 18.07
N LYS A 300 -23.98 -17.22 18.05
CA LYS A 300 -22.91 -18.22 18.14
C LYS A 300 -22.11 -18.34 16.81
N LEU A 301 -22.72 -17.95 15.69
CA LEU A 301 -22.16 -18.11 14.35
C LEU A 301 -21.51 -16.82 13.84
N LEU A 302 -22.14 -15.66 14.04
CA LEU A 302 -21.78 -14.39 13.45
C LEU A 302 -21.60 -13.29 14.50
N PRO A 303 -20.72 -12.30 14.26
CA PRO A 303 -20.66 -11.08 15.06
C PRO A 303 -22.01 -10.35 15.06
N SER A 304 -22.41 -9.77 16.19
CA SER A 304 -23.72 -9.13 16.34
C SER A 304 -24.02 -8.04 15.31
N LYS A 305 -23.01 -7.22 14.96
CA LYS A 305 -23.18 -6.11 14.01
C LYS A 305 -23.54 -6.53 12.58
N ILE A 306 -23.21 -7.77 12.15
CA ILE A 306 -23.49 -8.22 10.79
C ILE A 306 -24.81 -9.00 10.69
N ILE A 307 -25.36 -9.46 11.82
CA ILE A 307 -26.58 -10.28 11.86
C ILE A 307 -27.75 -9.60 11.16
N PRO A 308 -28.07 -8.31 11.41
CA PRO A 308 -29.19 -7.65 10.72
C PRO A 308 -29.02 -7.65 9.18
N LEU A 309 -27.80 -7.47 8.69
CA LEU A 309 -27.50 -7.53 7.25
C LEU A 309 -27.76 -8.93 6.69
N ILE A 310 -27.31 -9.97 7.38
CA ILE A 310 -27.52 -11.36 6.95
C ILE A 310 -29.01 -11.71 6.93
N ILE A 311 -29.76 -11.33 7.96
CA ILE A 311 -31.22 -11.55 8.02
C ILE A 311 -31.91 -10.88 6.84
N LYS A 312 -31.60 -9.61 6.58
CA LYS A 312 -32.15 -8.88 5.44
C LYS A 312 -31.85 -9.58 4.10
N ARG A 313 -30.61 -10.02 3.91
CA ARG A 313 -30.15 -10.63 2.66
C ARG A 313 -30.66 -12.05 2.44
N CYS A 314 -30.82 -12.87 3.47
CA CYS A 314 -31.38 -14.22 3.33
C CYS A 314 -32.92 -14.21 3.22
N GLY A 315 -33.58 -13.11 3.55
CA GLY A 315 -35.03 -12.95 3.40
C GLY A 315 -35.85 -13.88 4.31
N ILE A 316 -35.33 -14.19 5.49
CA ILE A 316 -36.06 -14.98 6.52
C ILE A 316 -36.67 -13.99 7.53
N ASP A 317 -37.94 -14.21 7.89
CA ASP A 317 -38.61 -13.40 8.91
C ASP A 317 -37.81 -13.41 10.23
N PRO A 318 -37.38 -12.25 10.75
CA PRO A 318 -36.59 -12.16 11.97
C PRO A 318 -37.28 -12.75 13.21
N GLU A 319 -38.62 -12.74 13.26
CA GLU A 319 -39.44 -13.27 14.39
C GLU A 319 -39.81 -14.74 14.22
N LYS A 320 -39.53 -15.35 13.06
CA LYS A 320 -39.81 -16.77 12.81
C LYS A 320 -39.01 -17.64 13.77
N LYS A 321 -39.69 -18.61 14.38
CA LYS A 321 -39.01 -19.58 15.28
C LYS A 321 -38.09 -20.48 14.50
N VAL A 322 -36.90 -20.76 15.05
CA VAL A 322 -35.86 -21.52 14.30
C VAL A 322 -36.31 -22.95 13.95
N ASN A 323 -37.19 -23.56 14.72
CA ASN A 323 -37.80 -24.87 14.41
C ASN A 323 -38.77 -24.83 13.22
N GLN A 324 -39.19 -23.65 12.77
CA GLN A 324 -40.08 -23.45 11.62
C GLN A 324 -39.34 -23.07 10.35
N ILE A 325 -38.02 -22.87 10.44
CA ILE A 325 -37.17 -22.51 9.27
C ILE A 325 -37.11 -23.72 8.35
N THR A 326 -37.53 -23.52 7.09
CA THR A 326 -37.50 -24.57 6.07
C THR A 326 -36.09 -24.87 5.60
N ARG A 327 -35.95 -25.99 4.87
CA ARG A 327 -34.67 -26.35 4.25
C ARG A 327 -34.20 -25.28 3.24
N GLU A 328 -35.10 -24.77 2.42
CA GLU A 328 -34.81 -23.74 1.40
C GLU A 328 -34.40 -22.42 2.07
N GLU A 329 -35.02 -22.02 3.15
CA GLU A 329 -34.62 -20.84 3.94
C GLU A 329 -33.21 -21.00 4.51
N ARG A 330 -32.92 -22.21 5.05
CA ARG A 330 -31.59 -22.49 5.60
C ARG A 330 -30.52 -22.54 4.50
N GLU A 331 -30.82 -23.08 3.31
CA GLU A 331 -29.94 -23.04 2.13
C GLU A 331 -29.66 -21.60 1.69
N ARG A 332 -30.67 -20.70 1.72
CA ARG A 332 -30.46 -19.25 1.47
C ARG A 332 -29.56 -18.62 2.52
N LEU A 333 -29.74 -18.95 3.79
CA LEU A 333 -28.87 -18.46 4.87
C LEU A 333 -27.42 -18.92 4.66
N VAL A 334 -27.20 -20.21 4.40
CA VAL A 334 -25.87 -20.78 4.10
C VAL A 334 -25.24 -20.05 2.91
N SER A 335 -25.97 -19.90 1.81
CA SER A 335 -25.48 -19.21 0.60
C SER A 335 -25.11 -17.77 0.89
N THR A 336 -25.93 -17.06 1.68
CA THR A 336 -25.66 -15.66 2.06
C THR A 336 -24.40 -15.54 2.92
N VAL A 337 -24.17 -16.46 3.87
CA VAL A 337 -22.98 -16.48 4.73
C VAL A 337 -21.72 -16.83 3.92
N LYS A 338 -21.85 -17.73 2.94
CA LYS A 338 -20.73 -18.17 2.07
C LYS A 338 -20.44 -17.18 0.95
N LYS A 339 -21.39 -16.35 0.54
CA LYS A 339 -21.24 -15.40 -0.54
C LYS A 339 -22.04 -14.12 -0.30
N LEU A 340 -21.51 -13.26 0.56
CA LEU A 340 -22.07 -11.94 0.80
C LEU A 340 -21.47 -10.95 -0.22
N THR A 341 -22.26 -10.60 -1.25
CA THR A 341 -21.80 -9.79 -2.39
C THR A 341 -22.04 -8.30 -2.17
N PHE A 342 -21.02 -7.49 -2.50
CA PHE A 342 -21.11 -6.04 -2.58
C PHE A 342 -20.64 -5.57 -3.96
N THR A 343 -21.36 -4.60 -4.55
CA THR A 343 -21.04 -4.00 -5.84
C THR A 343 -20.14 -2.77 -5.63
N VAL A 344 -18.99 -2.77 -6.27
CA VAL A 344 -18.06 -1.64 -6.21
C VAL A 344 -18.64 -0.46 -6.97
N LYS A 345 -18.78 0.69 -6.31
CA LYS A 345 -19.20 1.95 -6.94
C LYS A 345 -18.01 2.78 -7.39
N CYS A 346 -17.06 3.02 -6.49
CA CYS A 346 -15.82 3.73 -6.74
C CYS A 346 -14.81 3.47 -5.63
N MET A 347 -13.55 3.78 -5.87
CA MET A 347 -12.54 3.91 -4.83
C MET A 347 -12.68 5.26 -4.11
N ARG A 348 -12.16 5.35 -2.88
CA ARG A 348 -11.97 6.66 -2.23
C ARG A 348 -10.91 7.46 -3.00
N PRO A 349 -10.87 8.81 -2.85
CA PRO A 349 -9.89 9.66 -3.51
C PRO A 349 -8.43 9.24 -3.28
N VAL A 350 -7.53 9.60 -4.20
CA VAL A 350 -6.10 9.25 -4.12
C VAL A 350 -5.43 9.80 -2.86
N GLU A 351 -5.94 10.90 -2.32
CA GLU A 351 -5.49 11.51 -1.08
C GLU A 351 -5.69 10.61 0.15
N GLU A 352 -6.66 9.70 0.10
CA GLU A 352 -6.97 8.70 1.15
C GLU A 352 -6.36 7.33 0.87
N ALA A 353 -5.78 7.12 -0.31
CA ALA A 353 -5.10 5.88 -0.67
C ALA A 353 -3.81 5.70 0.13
N ILE A 354 -3.45 4.47 0.45
CA ILE A 354 -2.16 4.19 1.12
C ILE A 354 -1.00 4.49 0.17
N ILE A 355 -1.16 4.15 -1.10
CA ILE A 355 -0.13 4.34 -2.13
C ILE A 355 -0.77 4.85 -3.43
N THR A 356 0.04 5.53 -4.23
CA THR A 356 -0.30 5.96 -5.57
C THR A 356 -0.02 4.85 -6.57
N ARG A 357 -0.98 4.57 -7.46
CA ARG A 357 -0.80 3.76 -8.65
C ARG A 357 -0.50 4.67 -9.83
N GLY A 358 0.44 4.27 -10.69
CA GLY A 358 0.99 5.11 -11.75
C GLY A 358 2.20 5.90 -11.28
N GLY A 359 2.85 6.58 -12.19
CA GLY A 359 4.09 7.30 -11.94
C GLY A 359 4.93 7.44 -13.20
N VAL A 360 6.22 7.71 -13.02
CA VAL A 360 7.19 7.76 -14.13
C VAL A 360 7.28 6.38 -14.78
N ASP A 361 7.03 6.33 -16.08
CA ASP A 361 7.04 5.08 -16.85
C ASP A 361 8.40 4.38 -16.75
N VAL A 362 8.43 3.23 -16.10
CA VAL A 362 9.66 2.48 -15.81
C VAL A 362 10.36 1.97 -17.06
N SER A 363 9.70 1.90 -18.20
CA SER A 363 10.33 1.57 -19.49
C SER A 363 11.40 2.60 -19.91
N GLN A 364 11.28 3.83 -19.40
CA GLN A 364 12.18 4.95 -19.65
C GLN A 364 13.26 5.11 -18.57
N ILE A 365 13.34 4.19 -17.62
CA ILE A 365 14.31 4.14 -16.53
C ILE A 365 15.18 2.90 -16.68
N ASP A 366 16.46 3.00 -16.38
CA ASP A 366 17.35 1.84 -16.30
C ASP A 366 17.07 1.09 -14.97
N PRO A 367 16.63 -0.19 -15.00
CA PRO A 367 16.30 -0.95 -13.79
C PRO A 367 17.54 -1.31 -12.94
N ARG A 368 18.74 -1.09 -13.41
CA ARG A 368 19.96 -1.41 -12.67
C ARG A 368 20.51 -0.22 -11.88
N SER A 369 20.27 1.00 -12.38
CA SER A 369 20.83 2.23 -11.83
C SER A 369 19.75 3.23 -11.38
N MET A 370 18.50 3.03 -11.75
CA MET A 370 17.42 4.00 -11.61
C MET A 370 17.64 5.30 -12.39
N GLU A 371 18.62 5.34 -13.32
CA GLU A 371 18.90 6.49 -14.15
C GLU A 371 17.88 6.63 -15.28
N SER A 372 17.53 7.86 -15.59
CA SER A 372 16.72 8.22 -16.77
C SER A 372 17.43 7.83 -18.07
N LYS A 373 16.73 7.16 -18.97
CA LYS A 373 17.21 6.91 -20.34
C LYS A 373 17.11 8.15 -21.25
N LEU A 374 16.39 9.20 -20.80
CA LEU A 374 16.14 10.41 -21.58
C LEU A 374 17.04 11.58 -21.18
N CYS A 375 17.48 11.63 -19.92
CA CYS A 375 18.26 12.72 -19.36
C CYS A 375 19.38 12.14 -18.49
N LYS A 376 20.64 12.32 -18.90
CA LYS A 376 21.81 11.83 -18.16
C LYS A 376 21.91 12.48 -16.78
N GLY A 377 22.38 11.74 -15.78
CA GLY A 377 22.57 12.25 -14.43
C GLY A 377 21.28 12.50 -13.66
N LEU A 378 20.10 12.15 -14.22
CA LEU A 378 18.81 12.24 -13.56
C LEU A 378 18.36 10.84 -13.13
N TYR A 379 17.96 10.69 -11.87
CA TYR A 379 17.53 9.42 -11.27
C TYR A 379 16.15 9.56 -10.65
N PHE A 380 15.36 8.47 -10.66
CA PHE A 380 14.06 8.39 -10.02
C PHE A 380 14.00 7.18 -9.10
N ILE A 381 13.62 7.38 -7.83
CA ILE A 381 13.59 6.31 -6.82
C ILE A 381 12.31 6.35 -5.97
N GLY A 382 11.88 5.19 -5.49
CA GLY A 382 10.70 5.05 -4.63
C GLY A 382 9.38 5.23 -5.38
N GLU A 383 8.37 5.72 -4.67
CA GLU A 383 6.97 5.78 -5.12
C GLU A 383 6.69 6.73 -6.30
N VAL A 384 7.67 7.54 -6.73
CA VAL A 384 7.55 8.36 -7.94
C VAL A 384 7.55 7.50 -9.22
N LEU A 385 8.11 6.29 -9.16
CA LEU A 385 8.11 5.30 -10.23
C LEU A 385 6.74 4.62 -10.37
N ASP A 386 6.36 4.22 -11.59
CA ASP A 386 5.15 3.40 -11.81
C ASP A 386 5.35 1.95 -11.34
N VAL A 387 5.57 1.80 -10.02
CA VAL A 387 5.64 0.51 -9.33
C VAL A 387 4.97 0.63 -7.98
N ASP A 388 3.94 -0.18 -7.75
CA ASP A 388 3.25 -0.29 -6.48
C ASP A 388 3.05 -1.76 -6.09
N ALA A 389 3.02 -2.03 -4.79
CA ALA A 389 2.87 -3.38 -4.24
C ALA A 389 1.71 -3.43 -3.23
N TYR A 390 1.29 -4.64 -2.86
CA TYR A 390 0.29 -4.86 -1.82
C TYR A 390 0.73 -4.33 -0.45
N THR A 391 -0.21 -4.34 0.49
CA THR A 391 0.10 -4.08 1.91
C THR A 391 1.04 -5.16 2.45
N GLY A 392 1.84 -4.82 3.47
CA GLY A 392 2.71 -5.81 4.10
C GLY A 392 4.19 -5.44 4.18
N GLY A 393 4.56 -4.17 3.89
CA GLY A 393 5.95 -3.68 3.91
C GLY A 393 6.60 -3.61 2.52
N PHE A 394 5.93 -4.14 1.50
CA PHE A 394 6.50 -4.26 0.16
C PHE A 394 6.79 -2.90 -0.51
N ASN A 395 5.96 -1.88 -0.29
CA ASN A 395 6.19 -0.55 -0.86
C ASN A 395 7.41 0.16 -0.27
N LEU A 396 7.69 -0.03 1.01
CA LEU A 396 8.94 0.46 1.61
C LEU A 396 10.14 -0.35 1.13
N GLN A 397 9.99 -1.66 0.92
CA GLN A 397 11.03 -2.49 0.29
C GLN A 397 11.39 -1.96 -1.11
N ILE A 398 10.39 -1.63 -1.95
CA ILE A 398 10.61 -1.00 -3.27
C ILE A 398 11.40 0.30 -3.12
N ALA A 399 11.01 1.13 -2.15
CA ALA A 399 11.69 2.41 -1.91
C ALA A 399 13.17 2.22 -1.53
N PHE A 400 13.48 1.28 -0.64
CA PHE A 400 14.85 1.00 -0.22
C PHE A 400 15.68 0.31 -1.33
N SER A 401 15.12 -0.68 -2.02
CA SER A 401 15.84 -1.39 -3.09
C SER A 401 16.17 -0.49 -4.29
N THR A 402 15.24 0.41 -4.68
CA THR A 402 15.50 1.39 -5.75
C THR A 402 16.51 2.43 -5.33
N ALA A 403 16.46 2.90 -4.08
CA ALA A 403 17.40 3.85 -3.52
C ALA A 403 18.81 3.25 -3.40
N TYR A 404 18.92 1.99 -2.99
CA TYR A 404 20.20 1.28 -2.98
C TYR A 404 20.80 1.17 -4.38
N SER A 405 20.02 0.75 -5.38
CA SER A 405 20.48 0.61 -6.76
C SER A 405 20.97 1.93 -7.36
N CYS A 406 20.31 3.04 -7.01
CA CYS A 406 20.73 4.38 -7.40
C CYS A 406 22.06 4.75 -6.74
N ALA A 407 22.16 4.60 -5.42
CA ALA A 407 23.38 4.94 -4.68
C ALA A 407 24.58 4.07 -5.08
N ASP A 408 24.38 2.76 -5.33
CA ASP A 408 25.41 1.84 -5.77
C ASP A 408 25.97 2.20 -7.16
N LYS A 409 25.15 2.80 -8.02
CA LYS A 409 25.59 3.27 -9.35
C LYS A 409 26.37 4.57 -9.28
N ILE A 410 26.04 5.47 -8.37
CA ILE A 410 26.65 6.80 -8.21
C ILE A 410 27.95 6.72 -7.40
N GLY A 411 28.00 5.84 -6.40
CA GLY A 411 29.15 5.64 -5.50
C GLY A 411 30.24 4.87 -6.11
#